data_94eb239d04f9a4b7e259f0def540d690
#
_entry.id   94eb239d04f9a4b7e259f0def540d690
#
_cell.length_a   1.000
_cell.length_b   1.000
_cell.length_c   1.000
_cell.angle_alpha   90.00
_cell.angle_beta   90.00
_cell.angle_gamma   90.00
#
_symmetry.space_group_name_H-M   'P 1'
#
loop_
_entity.id
_entity.type
_entity.pdbx_description
1 polymer ?
#
loop_
_entity_poly.entity_id
_entity_poly.type
_entity_poly.pdbx_seq_one_letter_code
_entity_poly.pdbx_strand_id
1 'polypeptide(L)'
;EMNPYDRFQPNLLPWVVGAFGGFVLAMVITFTSRKKVRPALIFAYPAFEGLFIGGISAFFEVLWPGIVMQATLATVSVVGVTLALFASGKIRATKKATKIFMIAMVGYLVFSLLNLVLMWTGVLPQGQAFGLYSAEIFGIPLGLIIGVLVVIMAAYSLVLDFDQIQQGVRNGAPRKFGWMGAFGIMVTVVWLYVEILRIIAIVRGNN
;
A
#
# COMPACT_ATOMS: atom_id res chain seq x y z
N GLU A 1 -16.98 3.83 35.90
CA GLU A 1 -16.15 2.97 35.04
C GLU A 1 -15.69 3.78 33.85
N MET A 2 -14.37 4.03 33.75
CA MET A 2 -13.78 4.75 32.64
C MET A 2 -13.82 3.85 31.41
N ASN A 3 -14.44 4.35 30.33
CA ASN A 3 -14.50 3.63 29.06
C ASN A 3 -13.07 3.22 28.61
N PRO A 4 -12.80 1.96 28.25
CA PRO A 4 -11.49 1.53 27.75
C PRO A 4 -10.95 2.40 26.61
N TYR A 5 -11.81 3.03 25.86
CA TYR A 5 -11.46 3.95 24.73
C TYR A 5 -10.89 5.29 25.21
N ASP A 6 -11.19 5.75 26.45
CA ASP A 6 -10.64 6.98 27.00
C ASP A 6 -9.16 6.87 27.41
N ARG A 7 -8.63 5.65 27.53
CA ARG A 7 -7.23 5.39 27.89
C ARG A 7 -6.28 5.35 26.69
N PHE A 8 -6.81 5.14 25.48
CA PHE A 8 -5.98 5.00 24.29
C PHE A 8 -6.20 6.22 23.38
N GLN A 9 -5.45 7.30 23.68
CA GLN A 9 -5.26 8.34 22.67
C GLN A 9 -4.13 7.83 21.75
N PRO A 10 -4.42 7.41 20.52
CA PRO A 10 -3.38 6.98 19.61
C PRO A 10 -2.43 8.13 19.37
N ASN A 11 -1.18 7.97 19.77
CA ASN A 11 -0.15 8.94 19.45
C ASN A 11 0.09 8.87 17.93
N LEU A 12 -0.42 9.85 17.20
CA LEU A 12 -0.28 9.91 15.73
C LEU A 12 1.14 10.25 15.28
N LEU A 13 2.01 10.68 16.21
CA LEU A 13 3.37 11.12 15.90
C LEU A 13 4.22 10.00 15.27
N PRO A 14 4.28 8.76 15.79
CA PRO A 14 4.99 7.67 15.14
C PRO A 14 4.47 7.38 13.72
N TRP A 15 3.16 7.43 13.54
CA TRP A 15 2.54 7.24 12.23
C TRP A 15 2.96 8.30 11.22
N VAL A 16 2.89 9.59 11.59
CA VAL A 16 3.31 10.71 10.72
C VAL A 16 4.81 10.65 10.43
N VAL A 17 5.64 10.38 11.44
CA VAL A 17 7.10 10.22 11.27
C VAL A 17 7.40 9.03 10.34
N GLY A 18 6.71 7.90 10.52
CA GLY A 18 6.86 6.74 9.66
C GLY A 18 6.46 7.02 8.21
N ALA A 19 5.30 7.64 7.99
CA ALA A 19 4.80 7.99 6.66
C ALA A 19 5.74 8.96 5.94
N PHE A 20 6.12 10.07 6.59
CA PHE A 20 6.98 11.08 5.99
C PHE A 20 8.41 10.57 5.81
N GLY A 21 8.98 9.93 6.82
CA GLY A 21 10.33 9.37 6.77
C GLY A 21 10.44 8.23 5.74
N GLY A 22 9.46 7.33 5.70
CA GLY A 22 9.36 6.27 4.68
C GLY A 22 9.27 6.85 3.28
N PHE A 23 8.39 7.84 3.06
CA PHE A 23 8.25 8.51 1.75
C PHE A 23 9.55 9.17 1.29
N VAL A 24 10.17 9.98 2.14
CA VAL A 24 11.44 10.65 1.83
C VAL A 24 12.53 9.61 1.53
N LEU A 25 12.62 8.56 2.35
CA LEU A 25 13.63 7.52 2.15
C LEU A 25 13.39 6.71 0.87
N ALA A 26 12.12 6.40 0.55
CA ALA A 26 11.76 5.75 -0.71
C ALA A 26 12.18 6.59 -1.93
N MET A 27 11.94 7.91 -1.88
CA MET A 27 12.39 8.85 -2.92
C MET A 27 13.92 8.85 -3.04
N VAL A 28 14.65 8.96 -1.93
CA VAL A 28 16.11 8.93 -1.92
C VAL A 28 16.64 7.61 -2.49
N ILE A 29 16.09 6.47 -2.08
CA ILE A 29 16.46 5.15 -2.61
C ILE A 29 16.23 5.11 -4.13
N THR A 30 15.04 5.48 -4.59
CA THR A 30 14.64 5.40 -6.00
C THR A 30 15.56 6.26 -6.89
N PHE A 31 15.83 7.49 -6.49
CA PHE A 31 16.66 8.40 -7.30
C PHE A 31 18.17 8.08 -7.22
N THR A 32 18.67 7.66 -6.04
CA THR A 32 20.10 7.35 -5.87
C THR A 32 20.48 6.01 -6.45
N SER A 33 19.58 5.04 -6.46
CA SER A 33 19.84 3.67 -6.92
C SER A 33 20.19 3.58 -8.41
N ARG A 34 19.77 4.56 -9.20
CA ARG A 34 20.16 4.69 -10.61
C ARG A 34 21.68 4.79 -10.79
N LYS A 35 22.38 5.41 -9.83
CA LYS A 35 23.85 5.57 -9.84
C LYS A 35 24.54 4.56 -8.94
N LYS A 36 24.06 4.34 -7.72
CA LYS A 36 24.66 3.47 -6.72
C LYS A 36 23.60 2.90 -5.78
N VAL A 37 23.47 1.59 -5.76
CA VAL A 37 22.64 0.89 -4.77
C VAL A 37 23.31 0.98 -3.40
N ARG A 38 22.57 1.49 -2.41
CA ARG A 38 23.03 1.66 -1.02
C ARG A 38 22.20 0.76 -0.09
N PRO A 39 22.67 -0.45 0.23
CA PRO A 39 21.90 -1.40 1.06
C PRO A 39 21.50 -0.82 2.42
N ALA A 40 22.34 0.03 3.03
CA ALA A 40 22.04 0.66 4.32
C ALA A 40 20.75 1.48 4.30
N LEU A 41 20.45 2.21 3.22
CA LEU A 41 19.21 2.97 3.09
C LEU A 41 18.01 2.02 2.94
N ILE A 42 18.21 0.91 2.20
CA ILE A 42 17.18 -0.10 2.01
C ILE A 42 16.85 -0.82 3.32
N PHE A 43 17.84 -1.02 4.21
CA PHE A 43 17.61 -1.55 5.56
C PHE A 43 16.97 -0.54 6.50
N ALA A 44 17.21 0.76 6.32
CA ALA A 44 16.58 1.79 7.14
C ALA A 44 15.09 1.98 6.77
N TYR A 45 14.71 1.72 5.53
CA TYR A 45 13.34 1.89 5.05
C TYR A 45 12.28 1.09 5.86
N PRO A 46 12.47 -0.21 6.14
CA PRO A 46 11.52 -0.99 6.97
C PRO A 46 11.27 -0.42 8.36
N ALA A 47 12.23 0.31 8.94
CA ALA A 47 12.03 0.91 10.25
C ALA A 47 10.96 2.03 10.19
N PHE A 48 10.99 2.88 9.18
CA PHE A 48 9.96 3.90 8.96
C PHE A 48 8.63 3.30 8.53
N GLU A 49 8.66 2.31 7.63
CA GLU A 49 7.45 1.59 7.23
C GLU A 49 6.80 0.85 8.40
N GLY A 50 7.60 0.25 9.29
CA GLY A 50 7.12 -0.40 10.50
C GLY A 50 6.41 0.58 11.44
N LEU A 51 6.93 1.81 11.60
CA LEU A 51 6.27 2.87 12.37
C LEU A 51 4.96 3.30 11.71
N PHE A 52 4.95 3.43 10.39
CA PHE A 52 3.76 3.78 9.62
C PHE A 52 2.68 2.69 9.72
N ILE A 53 3.02 1.44 9.38
CA ILE A 53 2.08 0.30 9.43
C ILE A 53 1.62 0.05 10.86
N GLY A 54 2.53 0.09 11.83
CA GLY A 54 2.20 -0.12 13.24
C GLY A 54 1.20 0.94 13.75
N GLY A 55 1.43 2.20 13.42
CA GLY A 55 0.54 3.30 13.80
C GLY A 55 -0.86 3.20 13.18
N ILE A 56 -0.93 2.98 11.87
CA ILE A 56 -2.22 2.84 11.17
C ILE A 56 -2.97 1.58 11.61
N SER A 57 -2.26 0.46 11.82
CA SER A 57 -2.84 -0.79 12.28
C SER A 57 -3.40 -0.65 13.69
N ALA A 58 -2.66 -0.04 14.62
CA ALA A 58 -3.12 0.19 15.98
C ALA A 58 -4.37 1.07 16.00
N PHE A 59 -4.41 2.13 15.18
CA PHE A 59 -5.57 3.00 15.07
C PHE A 59 -6.82 2.23 14.60
N PHE A 60 -6.70 1.45 13.53
CA PHE A 60 -7.84 0.69 13.01
C PHE A 60 -8.24 -0.49 13.91
N GLU A 61 -7.29 -1.14 14.61
CA GLU A 61 -7.57 -2.23 15.54
C GLU A 61 -8.39 -1.76 16.75
N VAL A 62 -8.17 -0.51 17.22
CA VAL A 62 -8.98 0.09 18.29
C VAL A 62 -10.41 0.35 17.82
N LEU A 63 -10.59 0.82 16.58
CA LEU A 63 -11.93 1.09 16.03
C LEU A 63 -12.67 -0.20 15.67
N TRP A 64 -11.96 -1.18 15.12
CA TRP A 64 -12.52 -2.45 14.63
C TRP A 64 -11.62 -3.63 15.03
N PRO A 65 -11.81 -4.21 16.22
CA PRO A 65 -10.99 -5.32 16.71
C PRO A 65 -10.93 -6.49 15.71
N GLY A 66 -9.73 -7.03 15.50
CA GLY A 66 -9.45 -8.13 14.56
C GLY A 66 -9.27 -7.72 13.09
N ILE A 67 -9.34 -6.42 12.76
CA ILE A 67 -9.16 -5.93 11.39
C ILE A 67 -7.73 -6.17 10.88
N VAL A 68 -6.74 -6.01 11.74
CA VAL A 68 -5.31 -6.19 11.39
C VAL A 68 -5.02 -7.63 11.00
N MET A 69 -5.56 -8.60 11.75
CA MET A 69 -5.44 -10.01 11.41
C MET A 69 -6.06 -10.33 10.05
N GLN A 70 -7.26 -9.82 9.78
CA GLN A 70 -7.95 -10.03 8.51
C GLN A 70 -7.16 -9.41 7.35
N ALA A 71 -6.69 -8.17 7.49
CA ALA A 71 -5.90 -7.50 6.47
C ALA A 71 -4.58 -8.24 6.20
N THR A 72 -3.90 -8.71 7.25
CA THR A 72 -2.66 -9.47 7.15
C THR A 72 -2.87 -10.78 6.40
N LEU A 73 -3.87 -11.57 6.78
CA LEU A 73 -4.17 -12.85 6.12
C LEU A 73 -4.55 -12.64 4.65
N ALA A 74 -5.36 -11.62 4.35
CA ALA A 74 -5.72 -11.30 2.98
C ALA A 74 -4.50 -10.87 2.16
N THR A 75 -3.63 -10.03 2.71
CA THR A 75 -2.39 -9.59 2.06
C THR A 75 -1.48 -10.77 1.74
N VAL A 76 -1.20 -11.63 2.73
CA VAL A 76 -0.36 -12.82 2.54
C VAL A 76 -0.97 -13.76 1.50
N SER A 77 -2.30 -13.90 1.48
CA SER A 77 -3.00 -14.72 0.49
C SER A 77 -2.83 -14.17 -0.93
N VAL A 78 -3.00 -12.86 -1.13
CA VAL A 78 -2.82 -12.22 -2.44
C VAL A 78 -1.37 -12.35 -2.91
N VAL A 79 -0.40 -12.07 -2.03
CA VAL A 79 1.03 -12.21 -2.34
C VAL A 79 1.37 -13.65 -2.70
N GLY A 80 0.93 -14.63 -1.90
CA GLY A 80 1.19 -16.05 -2.12
C GLY A 80 0.60 -16.56 -3.44
N VAL A 81 -0.67 -16.22 -3.72
CA VAL A 81 -1.33 -16.59 -4.98
C VAL A 81 -0.65 -15.93 -6.18
N THR A 82 -0.31 -14.65 -6.09
CA THR A 82 0.39 -13.92 -7.17
C THR A 82 1.75 -14.54 -7.45
N LEU A 83 2.52 -14.86 -6.40
CA LEU A 83 3.81 -15.54 -6.53
C LEU A 83 3.68 -16.93 -7.17
N ALA A 84 2.72 -17.74 -6.73
CA ALA A 84 2.46 -19.06 -7.26
C ALA A 84 2.07 -19.02 -8.75
N LEU A 85 1.21 -18.08 -9.14
CA LEU A 85 0.81 -17.88 -10.53
C LEU A 85 1.97 -17.37 -11.39
N PHE A 86 2.81 -16.50 -10.85
CA PHE A 86 4.03 -16.05 -11.54
C PHE A 86 5.04 -17.19 -11.70
N ALA A 87 5.30 -17.94 -10.64
CA ALA A 87 6.23 -19.08 -10.66
C ALA A 87 5.79 -20.19 -11.64
N SER A 88 4.48 -20.47 -11.71
CA SER A 88 3.91 -21.45 -12.66
C SER A 88 3.91 -20.97 -14.13
N GLY A 89 4.28 -19.71 -14.39
CA GLY A 89 4.29 -19.13 -15.73
C GLY A 89 2.93 -18.69 -16.27
N LYS A 90 1.85 -18.87 -15.51
CA LYS A 90 0.48 -18.51 -15.93
C LYS A 90 0.28 -16.99 -16.04
N ILE A 91 0.98 -16.23 -15.22
CA ILE A 91 0.94 -14.76 -15.25
C ILE A 91 2.34 -14.23 -15.51
N ARG A 92 2.46 -13.29 -16.44
CA ARG A 92 3.71 -12.61 -16.81
C ARG A 92 3.44 -11.13 -17.06
N ALA A 93 4.48 -10.32 -16.89
CA ALA A 93 4.44 -8.92 -17.29
C ALA A 93 4.37 -8.82 -18.82
N THR A 94 3.39 -8.07 -19.33
CA THR A 94 3.24 -7.80 -20.76
C THR A 94 3.25 -6.29 -21.00
N LYS A 95 3.81 -5.84 -22.13
CA LYS A 95 3.87 -4.42 -22.48
C LYS A 95 2.49 -3.75 -22.45
N LYS A 96 1.44 -4.45 -22.92
CA LYS A 96 0.07 -3.93 -22.94
C LYS A 96 -0.49 -3.77 -21.52
N ALA A 97 -0.39 -4.82 -20.69
CA ALA A 97 -0.88 -4.77 -19.31
C ALA A 97 -0.09 -3.76 -18.47
N THR A 98 1.22 -3.66 -18.64
CA THR A 98 2.05 -2.65 -17.96
C THR A 98 1.64 -1.22 -18.35
N LYS A 99 1.33 -0.97 -19.64
CA LYS A 99 0.83 0.35 -20.08
C LYS A 99 -0.51 0.68 -19.42
N ILE A 100 -1.45 -0.27 -19.38
CA ILE A 100 -2.76 -0.07 -18.72
C ILE A 100 -2.57 0.19 -17.23
N PHE A 101 -1.72 -0.61 -16.56
CA PHE A 101 -1.38 -0.44 -15.16
C PHE A 101 -0.80 0.95 -14.87
N MET A 102 0.15 1.44 -15.67
CA MET A 102 0.76 2.75 -15.48
C MET A 102 -0.25 3.88 -15.63
N ILE A 103 -1.18 3.79 -16.60
CA ILE A 103 -2.25 4.78 -16.77
C ILE A 103 -3.19 4.74 -15.55
N ALA A 104 -3.60 3.55 -15.11
CA ALA A 104 -4.47 3.39 -13.95
C ALA A 104 -3.80 3.88 -12.66
N MET A 105 -2.48 3.64 -12.49
CA MET A 105 -1.69 4.11 -11.35
C MET A 105 -1.65 5.65 -11.30
N VAL A 106 -1.40 6.32 -12.42
CA VAL A 106 -1.42 7.78 -12.49
C VAL A 106 -2.83 8.31 -12.17
N GLY A 107 -3.87 7.69 -12.72
CA GLY A 107 -5.26 8.04 -12.42
C GLY A 107 -5.59 7.89 -10.93
N TYR A 108 -5.17 6.79 -10.33
CA TYR A 108 -5.34 6.54 -8.90
C TYR A 108 -4.57 7.56 -8.04
N LEU A 109 -3.34 7.89 -8.42
CA LEU A 109 -2.54 8.92 -7.73
C LEU A 109 -3.24 10.28 -7.76
N VAL A 110 -3.69 10.72 -8.93
CA VAL A 110 -4.41 11.98 -9.11
C VAL A 110 -5.69 11.98 -8.26
N PHE A 111 -6.47 10.90 -8.31
CA PHE A 111 -7.69 10.77 -7.51
C PHE A 111 -7.39 10.84 -6.01
N SER A 112 -6.35 10.15 -5.54
CA SER A 112 -5.95 10.14 -4.12
C SER A 112 -5.48 11.52 -3.66
N LEU A 113 -4.73 12.25 -4.48
CA LEU A 113 -4.30 13.62 -4.19
C LEU A 113 -5.50 14.59 -4.15
N LEU A 114 -6.43 14.47 -5.10
CA LEU A 114 -7.66 15.27 -5.09
C LEU A 114 -8.48 14.99 -3.83
N ASN A 115 -8.64 13.72 -3.45
CA ASN A 115 -9.35 13.35 -2.24
C ASN A 115 -8.68 13.96 -0.99
N LEU A 116 -7.35 13.90 -0.89
CA LEU A 116 -6.59 14.49 0.21
C LEU A 116 -6.82 16.01 0.29
N VAL A 117 -6.74 16.72 -0.84
CA VAL A 117 -6.97 18.17 -0.91
C VAL A 117 -8.41 18.51 -0.49
N LEU A 118 -9.40 17.76 -0.98
CA LEU A 118 -10.81 18.00 -0.63
C LEU A 118 -11.09 17.74 0.85
N MET A 119 -10.46 16.72 1.45
CA MET A 119 -10.54 16.48 2.89
C MET A 119 -9.89 17.61 3.68
N TRP A 120 -8.74 18.11 3.24
CA TRP A 120 -8.01 19.18 3.93
C TRP A 120 -8.71 20.54 3.82
N THR A 121 -9.34 20.83 2.69
CA THR A 121 -10.08 22.09 2.48
C THR A 121 -11.46 22.13 3.17
N GLY A 122 -11.91 20.97 3.71
CA GLY A 122 -13.23 20.90 4.37
C GLY A 122 -14.44 21.07 3.45
N VAL A 123 -14.23 20.93 2.13
CA VAL A 123 -15.31 21.03 1.12
C VAL A 123 -16.26 19.82 1.18
N LEU A 124 -15.78 18.69 1.69
CA LEU A 124 -16.58 17.47 1.80
C LEU A 124 -17.53 17.55 3.01
N PRO A 125 -18.72 16.92 2.92
CA PRO A 125 -19.67 16.87 4.03
C PRO A 125 -19.04 16.28 5.30
N GLN A 126 -19.40 16.84 6.46
CA GLN A 126 -18.96 16.32 7.75
C GLN A 126 -19.45 14.87 7.93
N GLY A 127 -18.58 14.00 8.45
CA GLY A 127 -18.91 12.58 8.66
C GLY A 127 -18.34 11.61 7.62
N GLN A 128 -17.75 12.13 6.53
CA GLN A 128 -17.07 11.26 5.54
C GLN A 128 -15.62 10.98 5.95
N ALA A 129 -15.42 9.95 6.78
CA ALA A 129 -14.10 9.59 7.33
C ALA A 129 -13.03 9.33 6.27
N PHE A 130 -13.42 8.89 5.08
CA PHE A 130 -12.52 8.59 3.95
C PHE A 130 -12.68 9.54 2.76
N GLY A 131 -13.35 10.69 2.95
CA GLY A 131 -13.57 11.66 1.89
C GLY A 131 -14.41 11.10 0.74
N LEU A 132 -13.99 11.30 -0.51
CA LEU A 132 -14.68 10.79 -1.70
C LEU A 132 -14.87 9.26 -1.71
N TYR A 133 -14.03 8.51 -1.00
CA TYR A 133 -14.19 7.05 -0.88
C TYR A 133 -15.45 6.66 -0.09
N SER A 134 -15.99 7.56 0.74
CA SER A 134 -17.24 7.34 1.46
C SER A 134 -18.48 7.64 0.60
N ALA A 135 -18.32 8.23 -0.58
CA ALA A 135 -19.44 8.46 -1.50
C ALA A 135 -20.02 7.13 -1.98
N GLU A 136 -21.34 7.08 -2.13
CA GLU A 136 -22.03 5.85 -2.57
C GLU A 136 -22.47 5.99 -4.04
N ILE A 137 -22.27 4.92 -4.78
CA ILE A 137 -22.78 4.74 -6.15
C ILE A 137 -23.64 3.48 -6.14
N PHE A 138 -24.95 3.61 -6.39
CA PHE A 138 -25.93 2.52 -6.34
C PHE A 138 -25.94 1.78 -4.98
N GLY A 139 -25.73 2.50 -3.87
CA GLY A 139 -25.69 1.90 -2.52
C GLY A 139 -24.39 1.16 -2.20
N ILE A 140 -23.37 1.25 -3.04
CA ILE A 140 -22.03 0.67 -2.81
C ILE A 140 -21.06 1.81 -2.59
N PRO A 141 -20.25 1.78 -1.50
CA PRO A 141 -19.21 2.78 -1.29
C PRO A 141 -18.21 2.81 -2.43
N LEU A 142 -17.93 3.99 -2.96
CA LEU A 142 -16.94 4.18 -4.03
C LEU A 142 -15.57 3.61 -3.64
N GLY A 143 -15.21 3.75 -2.36
CA GLY A 143 -13.99 3.20 -1.80
C GLY A 143 -13.87 1.69 -1.91
N LEU A 144 -14.97 0.95 -1.88
CA LEU A 144 -14.96 -0.50 -2.08
C LEU A 144 -14.66 -0.84 -3.55
N ILE A 145 -15.31 -0.14 -4.48
CA ILE A 145 -15.12 -0.36 -5.93
C ILE A 145 -13.67 -0.05 -6.32
N ILE A 146 -13.20 1.15 -5.94
CA ILE A 146 -11.82 1.58 -6.21
C ILE A 146 -10.84 0.65 -5.50
N GLY A 147 -11.10 0.28 -4.25
CA GLY A 147 -10.23 -0.57 -3.45
C GLY A 147 -9.99 -1.93 -4.11
N VAL A 148 -11.03 -2.60 -4.59
CA VAL A 148 -10.89 -3.87 -5.32
C VAL A 148 -10.02 -3.69 -6.57
N LEU A 149 -10.23 -2.63 -7.33
CA LEU A 149 -9.39 -2.32 -8.51
C LEU A 149 -7.94 -2.08 -8.11
N VAL A 150 -7.70 -1.37 -7.01
CA VAL A 150 -6.34 -1.07 -6.51
C VAL A 150 -5.65 -2.33 -5.98
N VAL A 151 -6.37 -3.26 -5.34
CA VAL A 151 -5.81 -4.57 -4.94
C VAL A 151 -5.37 -5.37 -6.18
N ILE A 152 -6.14 -5.36 -7.25
CA ILE A 152 -5.75 -5.99 -8.53
C ILE A 152 -4.50 -5.30 -9.11
N MET A 153 -4.44 -3.98 -9.05
CA MET A 153 -3.27 -3.21 -9.48
C MET A 153 -2.05 -3.53 -8.64
N ALA A 154 -2.17 -3.62 -7.31
CA ALA A 154 -1.07 -3.99 -6.43
C ALA A 154 -0.58 -5.42 -6.67
N ALA A 155 -1.50 -6.37 -6.91
CA ALA A 155 -1.12 -7.73 -7.33
C ALA A 155 -0.37 -7.72 -8.66
N TYR A 156 -0.77 -6.90 -9.63
CA TYR A 156 -0.01 -6.75 -10.88
C TYR A 156 1.35 -6.06 -10.67
N SER A 157 1.44 -5.09 -9.75
CA SER A 157 2.73 -4.50 -9.36
C SER A 157 3.70 -5.55 -8.83
N LEU A 158 3.23 -6.52 -8.01
CA LEU A 158 4.06 -7.66 -7.58
C LEU A 158 4.55 -8.50 -8.77
N VAL A 159 3.70 -8.71 -9.79
CA VAL A 159 4.13 -9.40 -11.03
C VAL A 159 5.26 -8.64 -11.71
N LEU A 160 5.20 -7.30 -11.77
CA LEU A 160 6.27 -6.47 -12.32
C LEU A 160 7.55 -6.57 -11.49
N ASP A 161 7.44 -6.56 -10.16
CA ASP A 161 8.58 -6.71 -9.25
C ASP A 161 9.28 -8.05 -9.46
N PHE A 162 8.51 -9.15 -9.53
CA PHE A 162 9.04 -10.50 -9.78
C PHE A 162 9.68 -10.63 -11.16
N ASP A 163 9.03 -10.04 -12.19
CA ASP A 163 9.57 -10.06 -13.56
C ASP A 163 10.87 -9.27 -13.65
N GLN A 164 10.96 -8.11 -13.01
CA GLN A 164 12.17 -7.31 -12.95
C GLN A 164 13.32 -8.06 -12.26
N ILE A 165 13.06 -8.75 -11.15
CA ILE A 165 14.05 -9.58 -10.46
C ILE A 165 14.50 -10.72 -11.39
N GLN A 166 13.56 -11.42 -12.02
CA GLN A 166 13.87 -12.54 -12.93
C GLN A 166 14.71 -12.07 -14.12
N GLN A 167 14.37 -10.93 -14.72
CA GLN A 167 15.16 -10.32 -15.80
C GLN A 167 16.56 -9.92 -15.32
N GLY A 168 16.66 -9.33 -14.13
CA GLY A 168 17.95 -8.99 -13.51
C GLY A 168 18.86 -10.21 -13.37
N VAL A 169 18.33 -11.34 -12.88
CA VAL A 169 19.08 -12.58 -12.75
C VAL A 169 19.50 -13.13 -14.12
N ARG A 170 18.59 -13.14 -15.11
CA ARG A 170 18.88 -13.62 -16.47
C ARG A 170 19.96 -12.79 -17.17
N ASN A 171 19.98 -11.49 -16.91
CA ASN A 171 20.93 -10.54 -17.50
C ASN A 171 22.27 -10.47 -16.71
N GLY A 172 22.46 -11.31 -15.69
CA GLY A 172 23.69 -11.32 -14.89
C GLY A 172 23.90 -10.07 -14.06
N ALA A 173 22.83 -9.40 -13.64
CA ALA A 173 22.94 -8.19 -12.83
C ALA A 173 23.74 -8.45 -11.54
N PRO A 174 24.61 -7.51 -11.10
CA PRO A 174 25.36 -7.66 -9.87
C PRO A 174 24.44 -7.91 -8.65
N ARG A 175 24.87 -8.77 -7.71
CA ARG A 175 24.08 -9.16 -6.52
C ARG A 175 23.49 -8.00 -5.73
N LYS A 176 24.16 -6.85 -5.73
CA LYS A 176 23.66 -5.62 -5.07
C LYS A 176 22.31 -5.14 -5.59
N PHE A 177 21.94 -5.47 -6.83
CA PHE A 177 20.63 -5.12 -7.40
C PHE A 177 19.49 -5.97 -6.84
N GLY A 178 19.78 -7.14 -6.22
CA GLY A 178 18.79 -7.91 -5.46
C GLY A 178 18.14 -7.11 -4.32
N TRP A 179 18.87 -6.17 -3.71
CA TRP A 179 18.33 -5.26 -2.71
C TRP A 179 17.25 -4.34 -3.27
N MET A 180 17.39 -3.91 -4.53
CA MET A 180 16.34 -3.12 -5.18
C MET A 180 15.09 -3.93 -5.45
N GLY A 181 15.23 -5.20 -5.82
CA GLY A 181 14.08 -6.11 -5.94
C GLY A 181 13.36 -6.31 -4.61
N ALA A 182 14.11 -6.52 -3.52
CA ALA A 182 13.54 -6.63 -2.17
C ALA A 182 12.82 -5.33 -1.76
N PHE A 183 13.39 -4.17 -2.06
CA PHE A 183 12.77 -2.87 -1.80
C PHE A 183 11.44 -2.72 -2.58
N GLY A 184 11.43 -3.04 -3.88
CA GLY A 184 10.21 -2.98 -4.71
C GLY A 184 9.08 -3.84 -4.14
N ILE A 185 9.37 -5.12 -3.86
CA ILE A 185 8.38 -6.03 -3.25
C ILE A 185 7.87 -5.47 -1.92
N MET A 186 8.75 -4.95 -1.06
CA MET A 186 8.35 -4.39 0.23
C MET A 186 7.38 -3.22 0.07
N VAL A 187 7.70 -2.25 -0.78
CA VAL A 187 6.82 -1.11 -1.08
C VAL A 187 5.46 -1.59 -1.56
N THR A 188 5.43 -2.54 -2.49
CA THR A 188 4.19 -3.07 -3.05
C THR A 188 3.36 -3.84 -2.01
N VAL A 189 3.99 -4.65 -1.15
CA VAL A 189 3.30 -5.41 -0.10
C VAL A 189 2.72 -4.48 0.96
N VAL A 190 3.45 -3.44 1.36
CA VAL A 190 2.95 -2.41 2.28
C VAL A 190 1.75 -1.68 1.69
N TRP A 191 1.84 -1.25 0.44
CA TRP A 191 0.73 -0.61 -0.25
C TRP A 191 -0.50 -1.53 -0.32
N LEU A 192 -0.31 -2.81 -0.69
CA LEU A 192 -1.37 -3.81 -0.73
C LEU A 192 -2.04 -3.99 0.64
N TYR A 193 -1.24 -4.08 1.71
CA TYR A 193 -1.74 -4.20 3.07
C TYR A 193 -2.61 -3.01 3.48
N VAL A 194 -2.13 -1.79 3.26
CA VAL A 194 -2.85 -0.56 3.61
C VAL A 194 -4.16 -0.45 2.82
N GLU A 195 -4.15 -0.87 1.56
CA GLU A 195 -5.34 -0.85 0.71
C GLU A 195 -6.39 -1.85 1.19
N ILE A 196 -5.98 -3.09 1.51
CA ILE A 196 -6.87 -4.11 2.05
C ILE A 196 -7.43 -3.66 3.41
N LEU A 197 -6.59 -3.11 4.29
CA LEU A 197 -7.00 -2.58 5.58
C LEU A 197 -8.09 -1.49 5.40
N ARG A 198 -7.89 -0.58 4.44
CA ARG A 198 -8.85 0.46 4.10
C ARG A 198 -10.18 -0.10 3.60
N ILE A 199 -10.15 -1.10 2.70
CA ILE A 199 -11.36 -1.76 2.20
C ILE A 199 -12.16 -2.36 3.34
N ILE A 200 -11.52 -3.12 4.23
CA ILE A 200 -12.18 -3.75 5.37
C ILE A 200 -12.75 -2.69 6.32
N ALA A 201 -12.02 -1.59 6.55
CA ALA A 201 -12.48 -0.49 7.38
C ALA A 201 -13.73 0.20 6.79
N ILE A 202 -13.76 0.44 5.48
CA ILE A 202 -14.95 1.00 4.80
C ILE A 202 -16.16 0.07 4.93
N VAL A 203 -15.97 -1.23 4.71
CA VAL A 203 -17.06 -2.22 4.83
C VAL A 203 -17.59 -2.30 6.27
N ARG A 204 -16.71 -2.25 7.27
CA ARG A 204 -17.13 -2.29 8.69
C ARG A 204 -17.70 -0.97 9.19
N GLY A 205 -17.26 0.15 8.63
CA GLY A 205 -17.76 1.47 9.00
C GLY A 205 -19.14 1.80 8.43
N ASN A 206 -19.61 1.04 7.42
CA ASN A 206 -20.94 1.21 6.82
C ASN A 206 -22.00 0.24 7.39
N ASN A 207 -21.59 -0.66 8.31
CA ASN A 207 -22.49 -1.53 9.05
C ASN A 207 -22.72 -1.01 10.47
#